data_f29fc2681849bf6b0590f75fcb4b9c48
#
_entry.id   f29fc2681849bf6b0590f75fcb4b9c48
#
_cell.length_a   1.000
_cell.length_b   1.000
_cell.length_c   1.000
_cell.angle_alpha   90.00
_cell.angle_beta   90.00
_cell.angle_gamma   90.00
#
_symmetry.space_group_name_H-M   'P 1'
#
loop_
_entity.id
_entity.type
_entity.pdbx_description
1 polymer ?
#
loop_
_entity_poly.entity_id
_entity_poly.type
_entity_poly.pdbx_seq_one_letter_code
_entity_poly.pdbx_strand_id
1 'polypeptide(L)'
;ELVMVTDYYEPPSEPEGDNHYGDMSAAYAHAAYVAEVEVDTMTGHVRVEKMTVVQDVGRVVNGLGIEGQIEGGIAMSIGYGLTEDLRIENGIVKNPSFRDYKVATAPEMPEIAYHFIENDTPEGPFGAKGIAELPAIVPAPAIANAVYNAIGVRFDNPPITPEKVARALHGGQDGGDQ
;
A
#
# COMPACT_ATOMS: atom_id res chain seq x y z
N GLU A 1 1.14 31.74 -36.00
CA GLU A 1 1.34 30.43 -36.67
C GLU A 1 1.15 29.33 -35.63
N LEU A 2 0.19 28.42 -35.87
CA LEU A 2 -0.03 27.28 -34.98
C LEU A 2 0.79 26.10 -35.47
N VAL A 3 1.75 25.64 -34.67
CA VAL A 3 2.51 24.42 -34.94
C VAL A 3 1.94 23.28 -34.12
N MET A 4 1.53 22.21 -34.76
CA MET A 4 1.03 20.98 -34.12
C MET A 4 1.98 19.82 -34.48
N VAL A 5 2.44 19.11 -33.45
CA VAL A 5 3.28 17.91 -33.60
C VAL A 5 2.53 16.77 -32.90
N THR A 6 2.49 15.61 -33.55
CA THR A 6 1.90 14.38 -32.99
C THR A 6 2.98 13.30 -33.04
N ASP A 7 3.12 12.58 -31.94
CA ASP A 7 4.02 11.44 -31.83
C ASP A 7 3.30 10.28 -31.13
N TYR A 8 3.80 9.05 -31.33
CA TYR A 8 3.23 7.83 -30.74
C TYR A 8 4.33 7.08 -30.03
N TYR A 9 4.01 6.57 -28.86
CA TYR A 9 4.81 5.58 -28.16
C TYR A 9 4.00 4.29 -28.03
N GLU A 10 4.53 3.20 -28.55
CA GLU A 10 3.99 1.86 -28.40
C GLU A 10 4.99 1.04 -27.59
N PRO A 11 4.66 0.69 -26.32
CA PRO A 11 5.57 -0.11 -25.52
C PRO A 11 5.74 -1.51 -26.14
N PRO A 12 6.94 -2.10 -26.09
CA PRO A 12 7.15 -3.49 -26.51
C PRO A 12 6.47 -4.43 -25.52
N SER A 13 5.22 -4.78 -25.81
CA SER A 13 4.41 -5.69 -25.00
C SER A 13 3.83 -6.79 -25.89
N GLU A 14 3.74 -7.99 -25.36
CA GLU A 14 3.05 -9.11 -25.99
C GLU A 14 1.67 -9.26 -25.37
N PRO A 15 0.58 -9.26 -26.17
CA PRO A 15 -0.76 -9.44 -25.65
C PRO A 15 -0.91 -10.82 -25.00
N GLU A 16 -1.82 -10.91 -24.04
CA GLU A 16 -2.21 -12.18 -23.43
C GLU A 16 -2.71 -13.16 -24.48
N GLY A 17 -2.11 -14.35 -24.52
CA GLY A 17 -2.55 -15.45 -25.38
C GLY A 17 -3.67 -16.27 -24.75
N ASP A 18 -4.18 -17.26 -25.50
CA ASP A 18 -5.27 -18.13 -25.05
C ASP A 18 -4.96 -18.93 -23.76
N ASN A 19 -3.70 -19.04 -23.40
CA ASN A 19 -3.22 -19.68 -22.17
C ASN A 19 -3.08 -18.74 -20.98
N HIS A 20 -3.54 -17.51 -21.09
CA HIS A 20 -3.40 -16.44 -20.10
C HIS A 20 -1.95 -16.04 -19.76
N TYR A 21 -1.01 -16.29 -20.66
CA TYR A 21 0.36 -15.84 -20.59
C TYR A 21 0.63 -14.79 -21.68
N GLY A 22 1.39 -13.77 -21.33
CA GLY A 22 1.86 -12.71 -22.20
C GLY A 22 2.78 -11.78 -21.43
N ASP A 23 3.59 -11.01 -22.13
CA ASP A 23 4.38 -9.93 -21.55
C ASP A 23 3.69 -8.59 -21.83
N MET A 24 2.65 -8.31 -21.03
CA MET A 24 1.81 -7.12 -21.19
C MET A 24 2.44 -5.86 -20.60
N SER A 25 3.54 -5.99 -19.84
CA SER A 25 4.20 -4.89 -19.18
C SER A 25 5.59 -4.68 -19.76
N ALA A 26 5.83 -3.52 -20.35
CA ALA A 26 7.14 -3.18 -20.90
C ALA A 26 8.23 -2.98 -19.84
N ALA A 27 7.85 -2.74 -18.58
CA ALA A 27 8.78 -2.56 -17.48
C ALA A 27 8.17 -3.02 -16.15
N TYR A 28 9.02 -3.60 -15.31
CA TYR A 28 8.64 -4.04 -13.95
C TYR A 28 9.36 -3.19 -12.92
N ALA A 29 8.62 -2.64 -11.98
CA ALA A 29 9.16 -1.97 -10.81
C ALA A 29 9.19 -2.92 -9.61
N HIS A 30 10.21 -2.76 -8.76
CA HIS A 30 10.39 -3.56 -7.55
C HIS A 30 10.40 -2.65 -6.33
N ALA A 31 9.83 -3.11 -5.22
CA ALA A 31 9.88 -2.39 -3.97
C ALA A 31 9.98 -3.32 -2.77
N ALA A 32 10.60 -2.81 -1.71
CA ALA A 32 10.61 -3.42 -0.39
C ALA A 32 10.32 -2.35 0.65
N TYR A 33 9.38 -2.65 1.56
CA TYR A 33 8.97 -1.73 2.62
C TYR A 33 9.14 -2.39 3.97
N VAL A 34 9.64 -1.60 4.93
CA VAL A 34 9.76 -2.02 6.33
C VAL A 34 8.93 -1.09 7.18
N ALA A 35 7.99 -1.65 7.94
CA ALA A 35 7.15 -0.92 8.88
C ALA A 35 7.65 -1.14 10.31
N GLU A 36 7.74 -0.05 11.07
CA GLU A 36 7.91 -0.06 12.52
C GLU A 36 6.59 0.36 13.15
N VAL A 37 6.07 -0.44 14.07
CA VAL A 37 4.75 -0.21 14.69
C VAL A 37 4.85 -0.21 16.20
N GLU A 38 3.99 0.58 16.83
CA GLU A 38 3.67 0.51 18.24
C GLU A 38 2.28 -0.11 18.40
N VAL A 39 2.15 -1.11 19.29
CA VAL A 39 0.88 -1.75 19.62
C VAL A 39 0.56 -1.50 21.08
N ASP A 40 -0.51 -0.75 21.36
CA ASP A 40 -1.05 -0.65 22.70
C ASP A 40 -1.78 -1.95 23.05
N THR A 41 -1.16 -2.74 23.91
CA THR A 41 -1.69 -4.05 24.30
C THR A 41 -2.94 -3.97 25.16
N MET A 42 -3.26 -2.82 25.74
CA MET A 42 -4.49 -2.64 26.54
C MET A 42 -5.70 -2.32 25.66
N THR A 43 -5.50 -1.45 24.67
CA THR A 43 -6.60 -0.99 23.79
C THR A 43 -6.65 -1.73 22.46
N GLY A 44 -5.55 -2.39 22.07
CA GLY A 44 -5.38 -2.98 20.75
C GLY A 44 -5.04 -1.98 19.64
N HIS A 45 -4.85 -0.71 19.97
CA HIS A 45 -4.52 0.31 18.97
C HIS A 45 -3.13 0.07 18.38
N VAL A 46 -3.05 0.13 17.05
CA VAL A 46 -1.80 0.01 16.30
C VAL A 46 -1.47 1.36 15.68
N ARG A 47 -0.26 1.84 15.92
CA ARG A 47 0.29 3.05 15.30
C ARG A 47 1.51 2.69 14.46
N VAL A 48 1.56 3.18 13.23
CA VAL A 48 2.76 3.06 12.39
C VAL A 48 3.68 4.22 12.71
N GLU A 49 4.85 3.92 13.28
CA GLU A 49 5.81 4.94 13.69
C GLU A 49 6.70 5.37 12.53
N LYS A 50 7.14 4.38 11.75
CA LYS A 50 8.05 4.61 10.66
C LYS A 50 7.82 3.65 9.51
N MET A 51 8.00 4.17 8.30
CA MET A 51 8.00 3.38 7.08
C MET A 51 9.30 3.63 6.32
N THR A 52 10.14 2.60 6.17
CA THR A 52 11.31 2.66 5.30
C THR A 52 10.95 2.10 3.94
N VAL A 53 11.16 2.90 2.92
CA VAL A 53 10.79 2.62 1.53
C VAL A 53 12.03 2.45 0.69
N VAL A 54 12.17 1.31 0.06
CA VAL A 54 13.17 1.05 -0.98
C VAL A 54 12.41 0.73 -2.25
N GLN A 55 12.49 1.61 -3.25
CA GLN A 55 11.70 1.46 -4.47
C GLN A 55 12.53 1.75 -5.72
N ASP A 56 12.45 0.83 -6.68
CA ASP A 56 12.96 1.01 -8.03
C ASP A 56 12.03 1.95 -8.80
N VAL A 57 12.55 3.09 -9.19
CA VAL A 57 11.81 4.15 -9.89
C VAL A 57 12.29 4.34 -11.34
N GLY A 58 13.20 3.47 -11.80
CA GLY A 58 13.93 3.71 -13.03
C GLY A 58 14.83 4.93 -12.86
N ARG A 59 14.52 6.02 -13.54
CA ARG A 59 15.19 7.31 -13.33
C ARG A 59 14.31 8.25 -12.51
N VAL A 60 14.90 8.93 -11.56
CA VAL A 60 14.25 10.01 -10.81
C VAL A 60 14.10 11.24 -11.69
N VAL A 61 12.91 11.47 -12.24
CA VAL A 61 12.60 12.66 -13.04
C VAL A 61 12.11 13.82 -12.16
N ASN A 62 11.30 13.51 -11.14
CA ASN A 62 10.76 14.47 -10.19
C ASN A 62 10.70 13.84 -8.80
N GLY A 63 11.73 14.08 -7.98
CA GLY A 63 11.85 13.51 -6.64
C GLY A 63 10.67 13.86 -5.73
N LEU A 64 10.27 15.14 -5.69
CA LEU A 64 9.13 15.59 -4.88
C LEU A 64 7.81 14.93 -5.32
N GLY A 65 7.64 14.72 -6.61
CA GLY A 65 6.46 14.00 -7.14
C GLY A 65 6.45 12.53 -6.73
N ILE A 66 7.62 11.88 -6.69
CA ILE A 66 7.78 10.50 -6.23
C ILE A 66 7.45 10.39 -4.74
N GLU A 67 8.00 11.28 -3.90
CA GLU A 67 7.71 11.33 -2.46
C GLU A 67 6.20 11.48 -2.23
N GLY A 68 5.54 12.43 -2.91
CA GLY A 68 4.10 12.63 -2.78
C GLY A 68 3.26 11.40 -3.20
N GLN A 69 3.68 10.64 -4.22
CA GLN A 69 3.01 9.38 -4.59
C GLN A 69 3.20 8.31 -3.51
N ILE A 70 4.39 8.22 -2.95
CA ILE A 70 4.70 7.26 -1.87
C ILE A 70 3.88 7.59 -0.61
N GLU A 71 3.85 8.85 -0.20
CA GLU A 71 3.07 9.32 0.95
C GLU A 71 1.57 9.01 0.77
N GLY A 72 1.02 9.35 -0.38
CA GLY A 72 -0.38 9.07 -0.71
C GLY A 72 -0.70 7.58 -0.71
N GLY A 73 0.16 6.75 -1.27
CA GLY A 73 0.02 5.31 -1.28
C GLY A 73 0.11 4.69 0.13
N ILE A 74 1.05 5.16 0.95
CA ILE A 74 1.18 4.73 2.36
C ILE A 74 -0.09 5.11 3.14
N ALA A 75 -0.64 6.31 2.95
CA ALA A 75 -1.88 6.72 3.59
C ALA A 75 -3.04 5.78 3.24
N MET A 76 -3.21 5.43 1.96
CA MET A 76 -4.20 4.44 1.52
C MET A 76 -3.98 3.07 2.17
N SER A 77 -2.72 2.62 2.22
CA SER A 77 -2.37 1.32 2.80
C SER A 77 -2.57 1.26 4.32
N ILE A 78 -2.30 2.33 5.04
CA ILE A 78 -2.60 2.43 6.47
C ILE A 78 -4.11 2.31 6.68
N GLY A 79 -4.90 3.06 5.90
CA GLY A 79 -6.35 2.97 5.93
C GLY A 79 -6.84 1.54 5.68
N TYR A 80 -6.45 0.96 4.57
CA TYR A 80 -6.79 -0.41 4.20
C TYR A 80 -6.33 -1.46 5.23
N GLY A 81 -5.13 -1.29 5.78
CA GLY A 81 -4.55 -2.22 6.74
C GLY A 81 -5.16 -2.15 8.14
N LEU A 82 -5.57 -0.97 8.60
CA LEU A 82 -5.88 -0.72 10.00
C LEU A 82 -7.29 -0.17 10.27
N THR A 83 -7.89 0.62 9.37
CA THR A 83 -9.08 1.41 9.73
C THR A 83 -10.25 1.35 8.75
N GLU A 84 -9.99 1.15 7.45
CA GLU A 84 -11.04 1.19 6.43
C GLU A 84 -11.78 -0.14 6.33
N ASP A 85 -13.04 -0.14 6.74
CA ASP A 85 -13.94 -1.30 6.68
C ASP A 85 -15.25 -0.89 6.02
N LEU A 86 -15.36 -1.09 4.71
CA LEU A 86 -16.59 -0.80 3.98
C LEU A 86 -17.64 -1.88 4.24
N ARG A 87 -18.70 -1.52 4.97
CA ARG A 87 -19.78 -2.43 5.31
C ARG A 87 -20.96 -2.28 4.35
N ILE A 88 -21.28 -3.37 3.66
CA ILE A 88 -22.39 -3.43 2.70
C ILE A 88 -23.35 -4.53 3.14
N GLU A 89 -24.62 -4.19 3.30
CA GLU A 89 -25.70 -5.14 3.61
C GLU A 89 -26.83 -4.97 2.59
N ASN A 90 -27.19 -6.05 1.93
CA ASN A 90 -28.22 -6.07 0.87
C ASN A 90 -28.01 -5.00 -0.22
N GLY A 91 -26.75 -4.77 -0.63
CA GLY A 91 -26.37 -3.77 -1.63
C GLY A 91 -26.36 -2.32 -1.12
N ILE A 92 -26.58 -2.08 0.18
CA ILE A 92 -26.60 -0.76 0.79
C ILE A 92 -25.37 -0.57 1.67
N VAL A 93 -24.61 0.51 1.42
CA VAL A 93 -23.47 0.92 2.26
C VAL A 93 -24.02 1.39 3.62
N LYS A 94 -23.50 0.80 4.72
CA LYS A 94 -23.94 1.07 6.10
C LYS A 94 -23.15 2.17 6.78
N ASN A 95 -21.96 2.44 6.31
CA ASN A 95 -21.09 3.48 6.85
C ASN A 95 -20.64 4.49 5.76
N PRO A 96 -21.59 5.27 5.19
CA PRO A 96 -21.34 6.13 4.03
C PRO A 96 -20.67 7.47 4.36
N SER A 97 -20.21 7.67 5.58
CA SER A 97 -19.59 8.93 6.02
C SER A 97 -18.20 8.70 6.57
N PHE A 98 -17.30 9.69 6.45
CA PHE A 98 -15.94 9.62 7.02
C PHE A 98 -15.91 9.56 8.56
N ARG A 99 -17.03 9.73 9.24
CA ARG A 99 -17.14 9.45 10.66
C ARG A 99 -17.06 7.97 10.96
N ASP A 100 -17.63 7.14 10.09
CA ASP A 100 -17.82 5.70 10.29
C ASP A 100 -16.93 4.87 9.35
N TYR A 101 -16.57 5.42 8.18
CA TYR A 101 -15.54 4.90 7.28
C TYR A 101 -14.29 5.78 7.41
N LYS A 102 -13.28 5.26 8.11
CA LYS A 102 -12.14 6.05 8.54
C LYS A 102 -10.95 5.90 7.61
N VAL A 103 -10.67 6.95 6.86
CA VAL A 103 -9.42 7.09 6.11
C VAL A 103 -8.31 7.62 7.02
N ALA A 104 -7.06 7.26 6.73
CA ALA A 104 -5.92 7.80 7.46
C ALA A 104 -5.84 9.33 7.30
N THR A 105 -5.54 10.02 8.38
CA THR A 105 -5.39 11.48 8.43
C THR A 105 -3.93 11.87 8.70
N ALA A 106 -3.58 13.14 8.54
CA ALA A 106 -2.21 13.61 8.67
C ALA A 106 -1.52 13.24 10.00
N PRO A 107 -2.19 13.26 11.17
CA PRO A 107 -1.59 12.81 12.44
C PRO A 107 -1.25 11.31 12.50
N GLU A 108 -1.84 10.50 11.63
CA GLU A 108 -1.63 9.05 11.59
C GLU A 108 -0.52 8.65 10.61
N MET A 109 0.01 9.63 9.86
CA MET A 109 1.13 9.38 8.94
C MET A 109 2.43 9.15 9.71
N PRO A 110 3.18 8.08 9.38
CA PRO A 110 4.46 7.78 10.00
C PRO A 110 5.58 8.71 9.51
N GLU A 111 6.73 8.65 10.19
CA GLU A 111 7.98 9.09 9.57
C GLU A 111 8.27 8.21 8.35
N ILE A 112 8.65 8.81 7.21
CA ILE A 112 8.96 8.06 6.00
C ILE A 112 10.43 8.30 5.61
N ALA A 113 11.19 7.21 5.47
CA ALA A 113 12.54 7.21 4.96
C ALA A 113 12.55 6.66 3.53
N TYR A 114 13.00 7.46 2.57
CA TYR A 114 13.00 7.12 1.15
C TYR A 114 14.38 6.67 0.67
N HIS A 115 14.40 5.57 -0.09
CA HIS A 115 15.58 5.07 -0.79
C HIS A 115 15.17 4.70 -2.23
N PHE A 116 15.47 5.57 -3.18
CA PHE A 116 15.19 5.30 -4.57
C PHE A 116 16.35 4.52 -5.20
N ILE A 117 16.00 3.47 -5.93
CA ILE A 117 16.92 2.72 -6.77
C ILE A 117 16.68 3.20 -8.19
N GLU A 118 17.73 3.76 -8.79
CA GLU A 118 17.71 4.15 -10.20
C GLU A 118 18.26 3.02 -11.05
N ASN A 119 17.33 2.34 -11.75
CA ASN A 119 17.64 1.29 -12.70
C ASN A 119 16.88 1.61 -13.97
N ASP A 120 17.52 2.39 -14.84
CA ASP A 120 16.93 2.90 -16.08
C ASP A 120 16.33 1.77 -16.91
N THR A 121 15.12 1.99 -17.41
CA THR A 121 14.50 1.10 -18.39
C THR A 121 14.50 1.75 -19.77
N PRO A 122 14.92 1.04 -20.82
CA PRO A 122 14.89 1.59 -22.16
C PRO A 122 13.47 1.87 -22.68
N GLU A 123 12.46 1.20 -22.11
CA GLU A 123 11.06 1.32 -22.48
C GLU A 123 10.37 2.51 -21.81
N GLY A 124 10.93 3.04 -20.72
CA GLY A 124 10.35 4.17 -19.98
C GLY A 124 10.80 5.54 -20.52
N PRO A 125 9.97 6.57 -20.43
CA PRO A 125 10.36 7.91 -20.82
C PRO A 125 11.53 8.38 -19.96
N PHE A 126 12.65 8.70 -20.62
CA PHE A 126 13.92 9.06 -19.96
C PHE A 126 14.46 7.99 -18.98
N GLY A 127 14.05 6.73 -19.10
CA GLY A 127 14.43 5.65 -18.20
C GLY A 127 13.56 5.52 -16.95
N ALA A 128 12.48 6.31 -16.83
CA ALA A 128 11.60 6.28 -15.66
C ALA A 128 10.63 5.08 -15.68
N LYS A 129 10.21 4.62 -14.50
CA LYS A 129 9.20 3.59 -14.29
C LYS A 129 7.96 4.17 -13.62
N GLY A 130 6.82 3.46 -13.73
CA GLY A 130 5.62 3.76 -12.96
C GLY A 130 5.85 3.48 -11.48
N ILE A 131 5.32 4.36 -10.60
CA ILE A 131 5.60 4.30 -9.16
C ILE A 131 4.36 4.31 -8.28
N ALA A 132 3.18 4.57 -8.82
CA ALA A 132 2.00 4.87 -8.01
C ALA A 132 1.41 3.66 -7.27
N GLU A 133 1.46 2.46 -7.85
CA GLU A 133 0.76 1.28 -7.32
C GLU A 133 1.52 0.62 -6.16
N LEU A 134 2.84 0.51 -6.24
CA LEU A 134 3.64 -0.15 -5.22
C LEU A 134 3.45 0.45 -3.82
N PRO A 135 3.42 1.78 -3.64
CA PRO A 135 3.13 2.41 -2.35
C PRO A 135 1.74 2.11 -1.79
N ALA A 136 0.78 1.78 -2.63
CA ALA A 136 -0.57 1.41 -2.20
C ALA A 136 -0.72 -0.08 -1.87
N ILE A 137 0.17 -0.94 -2.38
CA ILE A 137 0.08 -2.40 -2.24
C ILE A 137 0.97 -2.92 -1.10
N VAL A 138 2.22 -2.45 -1.04
CA VAL A 138 3.27 -3.05 -0.20
C VAL A 138 3.16 -2.69 1.29
N PRO A 139 2.74 -1.48 1.73
CA PRO A 139 2.76 -1.13 3.16
C PRO A 139 1.78 -1.94 4.01
N ALA A 140 0.58 -2.26 3.55
CA ALA A 140 -0.40 -3.00 4.36
C ALA A 140 0.13 -4.38 4.82
N PRO A 141 0.71 -5.25 3.95
CA PRO A 141 1.33 -6.48 4.40
C PRO A 141 2.60 -6.24 5.26
N ALA A 142 3.36 -5.17 5.04
CA ALA A 142 4.47 -4.81 5.91
C ALA A 142 3.99 -4.48 7.34
N ILE A 143 2.91 -3.71 7.47
CA ILE A 143 2.25 -3.40 8.75
C ILE A 143 1.75 -4.70 9.42
N ALA A 144 1.08 -5.58 8.68
CA ALA A 144 0.59 -6.84 9.22
C ALA A 144 1.74 -7.73 9.76
N ASN A 145 2.88 -7.75 9.06
CA ASN A 145 4.07 -8.45 9.52
C ASN A 145 4.69 -7.80 10.76
N ALA A 146 4.72 -6.47 10.83
CA ALA A 146 5.20 -5.74 12.00
C ALA A 146 4.31 -5.98 13.23
N VAL A 147 2.99 -5.99 13.07
CA VAL A 147 2.05 -6.35 14.13
C VAL A 147 2.29 -7.79 14.61
N TYR A 148 2.46 -8.73 13.67
CA TYR A 148 2.81 -10.11 14.03
C TYR A 148 4.11 -10.19 14.84
N ASN A 149 5.14 -9.45 14.46
CA ASN A 149 6.39 -9.41 15.22
C ASN A 149 6.21 -8.82 16.63
N ALA A 150 5.32 -7.85 16.79
CA ALA A 150 5.08 -7.19 18.06
C ALA A 150 4.30 -8.07 19.06
N ILE A 151 3.29 -8.82 18.59
CA ILE A 151 2.36 -9.53 19.48
C ILE A 151 2.24 -11.03 19.23
N GLY A 152 2.91 -11.57 18.21
CA GLY A 152 2.92 -13.00 17.91
C GLY A 152 1.63 -13.55 17.29
N VAL A 153 0.67 -12.68 16.94
CA VAL A 153 -0.62 -13.07 16.34
C VAL A 153 -0.69 -12.62 14.88
N ARG A 154 -1.07 -13.54 13.98
CA ARG A 154 -1.26 -13.23 12.57
C ARG A 154 -2.72 -12.90 12.28
N PHE A 155 -2.90 -11.83 11.51
CA PHE A 155 -4.21 -11.40 11.01
C PHE A 155 -4.26 -11.56 9.50
N ASP A 156 -5.16 -12.40 9.03
CA ASP A 156 -5.33 -12.70 7.60
C ASP A 156 -6.45 -11.86 6.96
N ASN A 157 -7.25 -11.17 7.78
CA ASN A 157 -8.38 -10.37 7.34
C ASN A 157 -8.20 -8.90 7.76
N PRO A 158 -7.70 -8.01 6.88
CA PRO A 158 -7.68 -6.58 7.15
C PRO A 158 -9.13 -6.00 7.17
N PRO A 159 -9.33 -4.82 7.77
CA PRO A 159 -8.37 -4.07 8.57
C PRO A 159 -8.06 -4.75 9.92
N ILE A 160 -6.83 -4.55 10.43
CA ILE A 160 -6.39 -5.02 11.75
C ILE A 160 -6.87 -4.01 12.78
N THR A 161 -8.16 -4.08 13.14
CA THR A 161 -8.78 -3.12 14.04
C THR A 161 -8.35 -3.31 15.49
N PRO A 162 -8.43 -2.27 16.34
CA PRO A 162 -8.16 -2.38 17.78
C PRO A 162 -8.94 -3.50 18.46
N GLU A 163 -10.18 -3.71 18.07
CA GLU A 163 -11.03 -4.78 18.61
C GLU A 163 -10.50 -6.17 18.27
N LYS A 164 -9.99 -6.36 17.04
CA LYS A 164 -9.37 -7.64 16.64
C LYS A 164 -8.11 -7.91 17.45
N VAL A 165 -7.27 -6.90 17.62
CA VAL A 165 -6.01 -7.00 18.39
C VAL A 165 -6.31 -7.26 19.86
N ALA A 166 -7.18 -6.47 20.49
CA ALA A 166 -7.56 -6.65 21.88
C ALA A 166 -8.19 -8.03 22.14
N ARG A 167 -9.04 -8.52 21.23
CA ARG A 167 -9.63 -9.87 21.32
C ARG A 167 -8.56 -10.96 21.22
N ALA A 168 -7.58 -10.79 20.34
CA ALA A 168 -6.50 -11.75 20.19
C ALA A 168 -5.57 -11.81 21.42
N LEU A 169 -5.37 -10.69 22.11
CA LEU A 169 -4.51 -10.60 23.29
C LEU A 169 -5.23 -11.01 24.58
N HIS A 170 -6.52 -10.67 24.73
CA HIS A 170 -7.26 -10.82 25.99
C HIS A 170 -8.44 -11.78 25.90
N GLY A 171 -8.92 -12.12 24.72
CA GLY A 171 -9.94 -13.14 24.52
C GLY A 171 -9.34 -14.50 24.81
N GLY A 172 -9.57 -15.03 26.02
CA GLY A 172 -9.29 -16.43 26.33
C GLY A 172 -9.99 -17.32 25.30
N GLN A 173 -9.36 -18.44 24.97
CA GLN A 173 -9.76 -19.45 24.00
C GLN A 173 -11.28 -19.76 24.07
N ASP A 174 -12.09 -18.96 23.43
CA ASP A 174 -13.43 -19.34 23.05
C ASP A 174 -13.40 -19.78 21.59
N GLY A 175 -13.72 -21.05 21.47
CA GLY A 175 -13.64 -21.95 20.35
C GLY A 175 -13.83 -21.36 18.97
N GLY A 176 -13.08 -21.97 18.06
CA GLY A 176 -13.15 -21.75 16.64
C GLY A 176 -14.56 -21.59 16.11
N ASP A 177 -14.67 -20.61 15.23
CA ASP A 177 -15.68 -20.66 14.20
C ASP A 177 -15.01 -20.52 12.85
N GLN A 178 -15.37 -21.46 12.04
CA GLN A 178 -14.91 -21.89 10.72
C GLN A 178 -15.16 -20.84 9.65
#